data_cb30263e92c385c2caca61c37a718373
#
_entry.id   cb30263e92c385c2caca61c37a718373
#
_cell.length_a   1.000
_cell.length_b   1.000
_cell.length_c   1.000
_cell.angle_alpha   90.00
_cell.angle_beta   90.00
_cell.angle_gamma   90.00
#
_symmetry.space_group_name_H-M   'P 1'
#
loop_
_entity.id
_entity.type
_entity.pdbx_description
1 polymer ?
#
loop_
_entity_poly.entity_id
_entity_poly.type
_entity_poly.pdbx_seq_one_letter_code
_entity_poly.pdbx_strand_id
1 'polypeptide(L)'
;MTLDLIKIRRDLHQIPEIGLEEFKTQAYLLERIAEITAGKDFVEQRTWRTGILVYLHGSAPKKTIGWRTDIDGLPIVEQTGLDFASKHEGRMHACGHDMHMTTALGLLEQLVQVQPKNN
;
A
#
# COMPACT_ATOMS: atom_id res chain seq x y z
N MET A 1 10.89 -1.42 13.86
CA MET A 1 9.42 -1.24 13.94
C MET A 1 8.75 -2.41 13.23
N THR A 2 7.70 -2.94 13.81
CA THR A 2 6.90 -3.99 13.19
C THR A 2 5.52 -3.45 12.89
N LEU A 3 5.08 -3.57 11.63
CA LEU A 3 3.76 -3.11 11.21
C LEU A 3 2.66 -4.00 11.79
N ASP A 4 1.56 -3.38 12.19
CA ASP A 4 0.32 -4.08 12.47
C ASP A 4 -0.45 -4.26 11.15
N LEU A 5 -0.18 -5.35 10.46
CA LEU A 5 -0.75 -5.62 9.14
C LEU A 5 -2.27 -5.82 9.19
N ILE A 6 -2.78 -6.37 10.29
CA ILE A 6 -4.23 -6.54 10.47
C ILE A 6 -4.91 -5.18 10.53
N LYS A 7 -4.36 -4.25 11.31
CA LYS A 7 -4.88 -2.90 11.42
C LYS A 7 -4.81 -2.16 10.08
N ILE A 8 -3.69 -2.26 9.38
CA ILE A 8 -3.50 -1.62 8.08
C ILE A 8 -4.56 -2.10 7.09
N ARG A 9 -4.77 -3.41 6.99
CA ARG A 9 -5.77 -3.96 6.10
C ARG A 9 -7.18 -3.46 6.45
N ARG A 10 -7.51 -3.40 7.73
CA ARG A 10 -8.82 -2.92 8.19
C ARG A 10 -8.99 -1.43 7.94
N ASP A 11 -7.94 -0.64 8.11
CA ASP A 11 -7.97 0.79 7.78
C ASP A 11 -8.23 1.00 6.29
N LEU A 12 -7.52 0.28 5.43
CA LEU A 12 -7.72 0.36 3.98
C LEU A 12 -9.11 -0.13 3.54
N HIS A 13 -9.61 -1.17 4.19
CA HIS A 13 -10.93 -1.71 3.89
C HIS A 13 -12.05 -0.69 4.14
N GLN A 14 -11.84 0.25 5.05
CA GLN A 14 -12.82 1.27 5.39
C GLN A 14 -12.88 2.43 4.40
N ILE A 15 -11.88 2.59 3.54
CA ILE A 15 -11.77 3.73 2.62
C ILE A 15 -11.66 3.32 1.15
N PRO A 16 -12.52 2.42 0.65
CA PRO A 16 -12.45 2.01 -0.76
C PRO A 16 -12.77 3.18 -1.67
N GLU A 17 -11.96 3.34 -2.71
CA GLU A 17 -12.10 4.42 -3.69
C GLU A 17 -12.00 3.87 -5.09
N ILE A 18 -12.80 4.41 -6.01
CA ILE A 18 -12.84 3.96 -7.41
C ILE A 18 -11.53 4.35 -8.11
N GLY A 19 -11.16 3.56 -9.10
CA GLY A 19 -9.94 3.78 -9.89
C GLY A 19 -9.79 5.20 -10.40
N LEU A 20 -8.61 5.76 -10.21
CA LEU A 20 -8.21 7.14 -10.50
C LEU A 20 -8.82 8.20 -9.56
N GLU A 21 -9.52 7.78 -8.52
CA GLU A 21 -10.04 8.64 -7.46
C GLU A 21 -9.51 8.23 -6.08
N GLU A 22 -8.44 7.45 -6.01
CA GLU A 22 -7.90 6.86 -4.79
C GLU A 22 -7.03 7.87 -4.00
N PHE A 23 -7.56 9.05 -3.69
CA PHE A 23 -6.80 10.11 -3.02
C PHE A 23 -6.56 9.85 -1.55
N LYS A 24 -7.56 9.36 -0.82
CA LYS A 24 -7.41 9.01 0.60
C LYS A 24 -6.56 7.75 0.77
N THR A 25 -6.75 6.79 -0.11
CA THR A 25 -5.93 5.57 -0.16
C THR A 25 -4.47 5.93 -0.37
N GLN A 26 -4.17 6.79 -1.35
CA GLN A 26 -2.82 7.27 -1.60
C GLN A 26 -2.22 7.95 -0.36
N ALA A 27 -2.97 8.86 0.26
CA ALA A 27 -2.51 9.58 1.45
C ALA A 27 -2.19 8.62 2.60
N TYR A 28 -3.05 7.64 2.84
CA TYR A 28 -2.83 6.62 3.86
C TYR A 28 -1.56 5.81 3.59
N LEU A 29 -1.39 5.35 2.35
CA LEU A 29 -0.22 4.58 1.96
C LEU A 29 1.07 5.40 2.08
N LEU A 30 1.04 6.67 1.68
CA LEU A 30 2.21 7.55 1.79
C LEU A 30 2.65 7.73 3.24
N GLU A 31 1.71 7.86 4.17
CA GLU A 31 2.04 7.92 5.61
C GLU A 31 2.70 6.63 6.09
N ARG A 32 2.16 5.48 5.70
CA ARG A 32 2.74 4.18 6.09
C ARG A 32 4.13 3.98 5.47
N ILE A 33 4.30 4.35 4.22
CA ILE A 33 5.59 4.27 3.52
C ILE A 33 6.62 5.17 4.22
N ALA A 34 6.24 6.38 4.60
CA ALA A 34 7.13 7.30 5.31
C ALA A 34 7.62 6.71 6.64
N GLU A 35 6.73 6.07 7.39
CA GLU A 35 7.10 5.39 8.63
C GLU A 35 8.07 4.23 8.40
N ILE A 36 7.80 3.41 7.39
CA ILE A 36 8.62 2.23 7.06
C ILE A 36 10.02 2.64 6.59
N THR A 37 10.12 3.69 5.79
CA THR A 37 11.35 4.07 5.10
C THR A 37 12.14 5.17 5.83
N ALA A 38 11.71 5.58 7.00
CA ALA A 38 12.37 6.62 7.80
C ALA A 38 13.86 6.28 8.02
N GLY A 39 14.74 7.22 7.67
CA GLY A 39 16.18 7.04 7.83
C GLY A 39 16.85 6.12 6.79
N LYS A 40 16.12 5.67 5.78
CA LYS A 40 16.66 4.80 4.71
C LYS A 40 17.00 5.62 3.47
N ASP A 41 18.28 5.92 3.28
CA ASP A 41 18.77 6.77 2.19
C ASP A 41 18.75 6.09 0.82
N PHE A 42 18.55 4.78 0.77
CA PHE A 42 18.48 4.03 -0.49
C PHE A 42 17.08 3.90 -1.06
N VAL A 43 16.09 4.61 -0.49
CA VAL A 43 14.69 4.56 -0.94
C VAL A 43 14.31 5.89 -1.58
N GLU A 44 13.75 5.82 -2.78
CA GLU A 44 13.10 6.97 -3.44
C GLU A 44 11.60 6.72 -3.53
N GLN A 45 10.82 7.79 -3.37
CA GLN A 45 9.37 7.74 -3.48
C GLN A 45 8.90 8.80 -4.46
N ARG A 46 8.03 8.41 -5.37
CA ARG A 46 7.40 9.30 -6.34
C ARG A 46 5.91 9.01 -6.43
N THR A 47 5.14 10.02 -6.79
CA THR A 47 3.72 9.88 -7.05
C THR A 47 3.41 10.28 -8.48
N TRP A 48 2.40 9.65 -9.06
CA TRP A 48 1.84 10.04 -10.35
C TRP A 48 0.33 9.83 -10.29
N ARG A 49 -0.43 10.93 -10.37
CA ARG A 49 -1.88 10.90 -10.12
C ARG A 49 -2.15 10.32 -8.74
N THR A 50 -2.96 9.24 -8.64
CA THR A 50 -3.22 8.54 -7.38
C THR A 50 -2.25 7.40 -7.10
N GLY A 51 -1.32 7.14 -8.03
CA GLY A 51 -0.34 6.05 -7.88
C GLY A 51 0.90 6.45 -7.09
N ILE A 52 1.59 5.44 -6.60
CA ILE A 52 2.82 5.59 -5.83
C ILE A 52 3.87 4.64 -6.43
N LEU A 53 5.08 5.15 -6.61
CA LEU A 53 6.24 4.35 -6.95
C LEU A 53 7.26 4.45 -5.81
N VAL A 54 7.63 3.31 -5.25
CA VAL A 54 8.72 3.23 -4.27
C VAL A 54 9.86 2.46 -4.92
N TYR A 55 11.01 3.10 -5.03
CA TYR A 55 12.19 2.52 -5.65
C TYR A 55 13.26 2.29 -4.59
N LEU A 56 13.70 1.04 -4.44
CA LEU A 56 14.79 0.68 -3.55
C LEU A 56 16.05 0.49 -4.37
N HIS A 57 17.05 1.32 -4.12
CA HIS A 57 18.35 1.17 -4.75
C HIS A 57 19.09 0.02 -4.11
N GLY A 58 19.43 -0.99 -4.91
CA GLY A 58 20.20 -2.13 -4.43
C GLY A 58 21.64 -1.76 -4.08
N SER A 59 22.27 -2.53 -3.18
CA SER A 59 23.66 -2.30 -2.78
C SER A 59 24.68 -2.69 -3.88
N ALA A 60 24.31 -3.61 -4.77
CA ALA A 60 25.14 -4.06 -5.90
C ALA A 60 24.21 -4.55 -7.02
N PRO A 61 23.44 -3.64 -7.64
CA PRO A 61 22.36 -4.06 -8.54
C PRO A 61 22.90 -4.64 -9.85
N LYS A 62 22.33 -5.77 -10.25
CA LYS A 62 22.51 -6.38 -11.57
C LYS A 62 21.22 -6.43 -12.37
N LYS A 63 20.08 -6.26 -11.71
CA LYS A 63 18.75 -6.24 -12.31
C LYS A 63 17.79 -5.48 -11.42
N THR A 64 16.62 -5.14 -11.97
CA THR A 64 15.53 -4.52 -11.24
C THR A 64 14.34 -5.47 -11.24
N ILE A 65 13.78 -5.72 -10.06
CA ILE A 65 12.60 -6.56 -9.87
C ILE A 65 11.42 -5.65 -9.52
N GLY A 66 10.32 -5.82 -10.24
CA GLY A 66 9.11 -5.05 -9.97
C GLY A 66 8.10 -5.85 -9.16
N TRP A 67 7.48 -5.19 -8.20
CA TRP A 67 6.30 -5.68 -7.50
C TRP A 67 5.18 -4.67 -7.69
N ARG A 68 4.01 -5.13 -8.12
CA ARG A 68 2.87 -4.26 -8.37
C ARG A 68 1.67 -4.69 -7.55
N THR A 69 0.89 -3.73 -7.06
CA THR A 69 -0.42 -3.95 -6.49
C THR A 69 -1.38 -2.86 -6.95
N ASP A 70 -2.63 -3.23 -7.17
CA ASP A 70 -3.71 -2.28 -7.42
C ASP A 70 -4.20 -1.71 -6.09
N ILE A 71 -4.79 -0.51 -6.13
CA ILE A 71 -5.20 0.21 -4.91
C ILE A 71 -6.67 0.60 -4.90
N ASP A 72 -7.41 0.29 -5.97
CA ASP A 72 -8.81 0.68 -6.12
C ASP A 72 -9.78 -0.28 -5.43
N GLY A 73 -10.93 0.26 -5.05
CA GLY A 73 -12.09 -0.49 -4.62
C GLY A 73 -13.13 -0.60 -5.73
N LEU A 74 -14.25 -1.25 -5.44
CA LEU A 74 -15.32 -1.53 -6.41
C LEU A 74 -16.59 -0.75 -6.06
N PRO A 75 -17.44 -0.41 -7.06
CA PRO A 75 -18.71 0.28 -6.85
C PRO A 75 -19.79 -0.70 -6.36
N ILE A 76 -19.57 -1.27 -5.19
CA ILE A 76 -20.43 -2.28 -4.57
C ILE A 76 -20.80 -1.81 -3.18
N VAL A 77 -22.05 -2.01 -2.79
CA VAL A 77 -22.51 -1.74 -1.42
C VAL A 77 -22.06 -2.89 -0.53
N GLU A 78 -21.34 -2.57 0.51
CA GLU A 78 -20.87 -3.59 1.46
C GLU A 78 -22.01 -4.07 2.35
N GLN A 79 -22.18 -5.38 2.48
CA GLN A 79 -23.22 -6.03 3.26
C GLN A 79 -22.65 -6.99 4.31
N THR A 80 -21.37 -6.82 4.67
CA THR A 80 -20.68 -7.75 5.59
C THR A 80 -21.08 -7.59 7.04
N GLY A 81 -21.48 -6.38 7.46
CA GLY A 81 -21.75 -6.08 8.88
C GLY A 81 -20.51 -6.05 9.77
N LEU A 82 -19.29 -5.99 9.18
CA LEU A 82 -18.05 -5.96 9.94
C LEU A 82 -17.84 -4.60 10.62
N ASP A 83 -17.13 -4.61 11.75
CA ASP A 83 -16.77 -3.38 12.47
C ASP A 83 -15.92 -2.43 11.62
N PHE A 84 -15.14 -2.98 10.70
CA PHE A 84 -14.30 -2.23 9.78
C PHE A 84 -14.87 -2.19 8.37
N ALA A 85 -16.19 -2.26 8.22
CA ALA A 85 -16.86 -2.13 6.93
C ALA A 85 -16.58 -0.75 6.31
N SER A 86 -16.79 -0.66 4.99
CA SER A 86 -16.59 0.58 4.24
C SER A 86 -17.34 1.76 4.86
N LYS A 87 -16.64 2.88 4.98
CA LYS A 87 -17.20 4.18 5.35
C LYS A 87 -17.55 5.03 4.11
N HIS A 88 -17.27 4.51 2.93
CA HIS A 88 -17.62 5.14 1.66
C HIS A 88 -18.83 4.41 1.06
N GLU A 89 -20.01 4.98 1.24
CA GLU A 89 -21.25 4.36 0.77
C GLU A 89 -21.19 4.06 -0.73
N GLY A 90 -21.64 2.86 -1.11
CA GLY A 90 -21.64 2.41 -2.49
C GLY A 90 -20.28 1.92 -3.01
N ARG A 91 -19.28 1.82 -2.14
CA ARG A 91 -17.95 1.34 -2.51
C ARG A 91 -17.46 0.32 -1.51
N MET A 92 -16.74 -0.69 -1.98
CA MET A 92 -16.22 -1.76 -1.14
C MET A 92 -14.93 -2.33 -1.71
N HIS A 93 -14.00 -2.68 -0.83
CA HIS A 93 -12.89 -3.58 -1.21
C HIS A 93 -13.41 -5.02 -1.25
N ALA A 94 -14.02 -5.38 -2.37
CA ALA A 94 -14.66 -6.69 -2.56
C ALA A 94 -13.82 -7.68 -3.36
N CYS A 95 -12.68 -7.24 -3.91
CA CYS A 95 -11.78 -8.10 -4.67
C CYS A 95 -10.58 -8.58 -3.84
N GLY A 96 -10.00 -7.73 -3.01
CA GLY A 96 -8.83 -8.08 -2.21
C GLY A 96 -7.66 -7.10 -2.34
N HIS A 97 -7.84 -5.96 -2.99
CA HIS A 97 -6.77 -4.98 -3.15
C HIS A 97 -6.31 -4.38 -1.81
N ASP A 98 -7.20 -4.29 -0.82
CA ASP A 98 -6.85 -3.92 0.56
C ASP A 98 -5.82 -4.90 1.17
N MET A 99 -5.98 -6.18 0.92
CA MET A 99 -5.02 -7.19 1.37
C MET A 99 -3.73 -7.17 0.54
N HIS A 100 -3.83 -6.90 -0.75
CA HIS A 100 -2.66 -6.78 -1.63
C HIS A 100 -1.80 -5.58 -1.25
N MET A 101 -2.40 -4.44 -0.98
CA MET A 101 -1.69 -3.25 -0.50
C MET A 101 -1.00 -3.52 0.84
N THR A 102 -1.69 -4.18 1.74
CA THR A 102 -1.13 -4.56 3.06
C THR A 102 0.07 -5.48 2.89
N THR A 103 -0.02 -6.46 1.99
CA THR A 103 1.09 -7.37 1.68
C THR A 103 2.28 -6.61 1.11
N ALA A 104 2.04 -5.65 0.22
CA ALA A 104 3.11 -4.82 -0.35
C ALA A 104 3.83 -3.99 0.73
N LEU A 105 3.08 -3.41 1.68
CA LEU A 105 3.69 -2.68 2.80
C LEU A 105 4.52 -3.61 3.71
N GLY A 106 4.03 -4.81 3.98
CA GLY A 106 4.77 -5.81 4.74
C GLY A 106 6.06 -6.24 4.03
N LEU A 107 6.01 -6.42 2.72
CA LEU A 107 7.20 -6.70 1.90
C LEU A 107 8.19 -5.53 1.97
N LEU A 108 7.72 -4.31 1.82
CA LEU A 108 8.56 -3.12 1.91
C LEU A 108 9.27 -3.05 3.26
N GLU A 109 8.56 -3.31 4.36
CA GLU A 109 9.17 -3.33 5.70
C GLU A 109 10.32 -4.31 5.78
N GLN A 110 10.17 -5.52 5.24
CA GLN A 110 11.23 -6.51 5.24
C GLN A 110 12.42 -6.09 4.37
N LEU A 111 12.16 -5.55 3.20
CA LEU A 111 13.21 -5.16 2.26
C LEU A 111 14.06 -3.99 2.77
N VAL A 112 13.46 -3.01 3.44
CA VAL A 112 14.23 -1.85 3.95
C VAL A 112 15.12 -2.22 5.13
N GLN A 113 14.82 -3.32 5.82
CA GLN A 113 15.67 -3.79 6.94
C GLN A 113 17.00 -4.37 6.46
N VAL A 114 17.03 -4.91 5.26
CA VAL A 114 18.21 -5.67 4.77
C VAL A 114 18.89 -5.03 3.56
N GLN A 115 18.33 -4.02 2.95
CA GLN A 115 18.76 -3.44 1.68
C GLN A 115 19.18 -4.51 0.67
N PRO A 116 18.29 -4.93 -0.26
CA PRO A 116 18.61 -5.96 -1.25
C PRO A 116 19.83 -5.60 -2.10
N LYS A 117 20.46 -6.59 -2.70
CA LYS A 117 21.54 -6.36 -3.65
C LYS A 117 21.02 -5.77 -4.96
N ASN A 118 19.91 -6.29 -5.46
CA ASN A 118 19.26 -5.77 -6.67
C ASN A 118 18.24 -4.69 -6.33
N ASN A 119 17.90 -3.92 -7.34
CA ASN A 119 16.81 -2.97 -7.21
C ASN A 119 15.47 -3.67 -7.15
#